data_2f7878b0c2e010662b57ee3ae1d5a964
#
_entry.id   2f7878b0c2e010662b57ee3ae1d5a964
#
_cell.length_a   1.000
_cell.length_b   1.000
_cell.length_c   1.000
_cell.angle_alpha   90.00
_cell.angle_beta   90.00
_cell.angle_gamma   90.00
#
_symmetry.space_group_name_H-M   'P 1'
#
loop_
_entity.id
_entity.type
_entity.pdbx_description
1 polymer ?
#
loop_
_entity_poly.entity_id
_entity_poly.type
_entity_poly.pdbx_seq_one_letter_code
_entity_poly.pdbx_strand_id
1 'polypeptide(L)'
;MNPFEKDVLTTGEVAKICNVASRTVSKWFDSGQLQGCRIPGSKDRRIPVSALMAFMKGHGIPMDGLMSGATRVLIVDGAEDVCRTLSRVLGEQTNYEVRTSTDVFSAGVECERFRPHIMLFDVHLGDEQSAAICQWIRSSDELQGVKIIAMSSRLTDGQVAQLA
;
A
#
# COMPACT_ATOMS: atom_id res chain seq x y z
N MET A 1 12.19 9.26 -5.77
CA MET A 1 12.65 8.90 -7.13
C MET A 1 11.66 7.88 -7.66
N ASN A 2 10.88 8.26 -8.66
CA ASN A 2 9.85 7.41 -9.26
C ASN A 2 10.54 6.26 -10.03
N PRO A 3 10.29 4.97 -9.74
CA PRO A 3 10.91 3.85 -10.46
C PRO A 3 10.55 3.83 -11.96
N PHE A 4 9.49 4.54 -12.38
CA PHE A 4 9.10 4.66 -13.80
C PHE A 4 9.85 5.73 -14.60
N GLU A 5 10.70 6.52 -13.96
CA GLU A 5 11.65 7.39 -14.68
C GLU A 5 12.82 6.59 -15.26
N LYS A 6 12.92 5.29 -14.93
CA LYS A 6 13.93 4.38 -15.43
C LYS A 6 13.29 3.23 -16.19
N ASP A 7 13.79 2.92 -17.34
CA ASP A 7 13.37 1.74 -18.11
C ASP A 7 13.83 0.42 -17.47
N VAL A 8 14.86 0.50 -16.59
CA VAL A 8 15.54 -0.66 -16.04
C VAL A 8 15.87 -0.47 -14.55
N LEU A 9 15.60 -1.49 -13.75
CA LEU A 9 15.79 -1.50 -12.30
C LEU A 9 16.95 -2.43 -11.88
N THR A 10 17.54 -2.12 -10.72
CA THR A 10 18.48 -2.99 -10.02
C THR A 10 17.73 -3.99 -9.14
N THR A 11 18.39 -5.08 -8.69
CA THR A 11 17.82 -6.03 -7.73
C THR A 11 17.44 -5.36 -6.40
N GLY A 12 18.16 -4.32 -5.99
CA GLY A 12 17.86 -3.56 -4.77
C GLY A 12 16.60 -2.70 -4.90
N GLU A 13 16.39 -2.08 -6.07
CA GLU A 13 15.16 -1.32 -6.37
C GLU A 13 13.95 -2.26 -6.45
N VAL A 14 14.06 -3.38 -7.13
CA VAL A 14 13.00 -4.40 -7.19
C VAL A 14 12.67 -4.95 -5.81
N ALA A 15 13.68 -5.18 -4.97
CA ALA A 15 13.50 -5.67 -3.60
C ALA A 15 12.67 -4.70 -2.74
N LYS A 16 12.93 -3.39 -2.89
CA LYS A 16 12.14 -2.34 -2.22
C LYS A 16 10.69 -2.30 -2.75
N ILE A 17 10.51 -2.37 -4.06
CA ILE A 17 9.19 -2.36 -4.70
C ILE A 17 8.33 -3.55 -4.23
N CYS A 18 8.89 -4.76 -4.24
CA CYS A 18 8.20 -5.98 -3.85
C CYS A 18 8.19 -6.22 -2.32
N ASN A 19 8.79 -5.32 -1.53
CA ASN A 19 8.97 -5.46 -0.08
C ASN A 19 9.59 -6.81 0.34
N VAL A 20 10.67 -7.20 -0.34
CA VAL A 20 11.41 -8.44 -0.09
C VAL A 20 12.92 -8.18 0.04
N ALA A 21 13.67 -9.16 0.51
CA ALA A 21 15.13 -9.06 0.53
C ALA A 21 15.72 -9.15 -0.90
N SER A 22 16.81 -8.42 -1.19
CA SER A 22 17.49 -8.46 -2.50
C SER A 22 17.93 -9.87 -2.91
N ARG A 23 18.20 -10.74 -1.93
CA ARG A 23 18.50 -12.16 -2.16
C ARG A 23 17.31 -12.90 -2.80
N THR A 24 16.09 -12.56 -2.43
CA THR A 24 14.87 -13.15 -3.01
C THR A 24 14.74 -12.77 -4.47
N VAL A 25 14.95 -11.48 -4.80
CA VAL A 25 14.94 -11.01 -6.19
C VAL A 25 16.04 -11.71 -7.02
N SER A 26 17.21 -11.87 -6.43
CA SER A 26 18.30 -12.61 -7.09
C SER A 26 17.90 -14.06 -7.40
N LYS A 27 17.20 -14.74 -6.49
CA LYS A 27 16.68 -16.10 -6.74
C LYS A 27 15.66 -16.14 -7.88
N TRP A 28 14.71 -15.20 -7.91
CA TRP A 28 13.72 -15.09 -8.99
C TRP A 28 14.37 -14.87 -10.35
N PHE A 29 15.39 -14.00 -10.39
CA PHE A 29 16.16 -13.77 -11.62
C PHE A 29 16.96 -15.02 -12.03
N ASP A 30 17.71 -15.64 -11.11
CA ASP A 30 18.58 -16.77 -11.41
C ASP A 30 17.77 -18.04 -11.76
N SER A 31 16.53 -18.18 -11.26
CA SER A 31 15.60 -19.26 -11.63
C SER A 31 14.83 -19.00 -12.93
N GLY A 32 15.01 -17.82 -13.56
CA GLY A 32 14.30 -17.44 -14.78
C GLY A 32 12.85 -16.99 -14.59
N GLN A 33 12.37 -16.91 -13.35
CA GLN A 33 11.01 -16.42 -13.04
C GLN A 33 10.87 -14.92 -13.31
N LEU A 34 11.92 -14.15 -13.01
CA LEU A 34 11.99 -12.71 -13.27
C LEU A 34 12.96 -12.44 -14.43
N GLN A 35 12.43 -11.97 -15.53
CA GLN A 35 13.19 -11.67 -16.74
C GLN A 35 14.11 -10.45 -16.57
N GLY A 36 15.29 -10.49 -17.17
CA GLY A 36 16.24 -9.38 -17.17
C GLY A 36 17.56 -9.78 -17.80
N CYS A 37 18.57 -8.92 -17.67
CA CYS A 37 19.91 -9.17 -18.19
C CYS A 37 20.98 -8.93 -17.13
N ARG A 38 22.16 -9.53 -17.34
CA ARG A 38 23.37 -9.21 -16.57
C ARG A 38 24.25 -8.27 -17.39
N ILE A 39 24.88 -7.32 -16.72
CA ILE A 39 25.85 -6.45 -17.37
C ILE A 39 27.10 -7.31 -17.65
N PRO A 40 27.57 -7.37 -18.90
CA PRO A 40 28.81 -8.08 -19.24
C PRO A 40 29.99 -7.59 -18.37
N GLY A 41 30.70 -8.54 -17.77
CA GLY A 41 31.82 -8.22 -16.88
C GLY A 41 31.45 -7.80 -15.46
N SER A 42 30.15 -7.75 -15.12
CA SER A 42 29.66 -7.42 -13.79
C SER A 42 28.71 -8.52 -13.26
N LYS A 43 28.56 -8.58 -11.93
CA LYS A 43 27.53 -9.41 -11.29
C LYS A 43 26.16 -8.71 -11.23
N ASP A 44 26.09 -7.48 -11.69
CA ASP A 44 24.89 -6.65 -11.63
C ASP A 44 23.80 -7.14 -12.57
N ARG A 45 22.60 -7.25 -12.02
CA ARG A 45 21.38 -7.60 -12.75
C ARG A 45 20.60 -6.34 -13.09
N ARG A 46 20.02 -6.31 -14.28
CA ARG A 46 19.15 -5.25 -14.75
C ARG A 46 17.82 -5.86 -15.15
N ILE A 47 16.76 -5.38 -14.51
CA ILE A 47 15.40 -5.88 -14.66
C ILE A 47 14.58 -4.79 -15.35
N PRO A 48 14.11 -5.02 -16.59
CA PRO A 48 13.18 -4.08 -17.23
C PRO A 48 11.92 -3.90 -16.39
N VAL A 49 11.41 -2.67 -16.31
CA VAL A 49 10.17 -2.36 -15.57
C VAL A 49 9.01 -3.20 -16.10
N SER A 50 8.91 -3.37 -17.41
CA SER A 50 7.90 -4.22 -18.05
C SER A 50 7.96 -5.68 -17.61
N ALA A 51 9.17 -6.24 -17.44
CA ALA A 51 9.36 -7.59 -16.95
C ALA A 51 8.94 -7.74 -15.47
N LEU A 52 9.24 -6.73 -14.65
CA LEU A 52 8.78 -6.69 -13.26
C LEU A 52 7.26 -6.63 -13.18
N MET A 53 6.61 -5.77 -13.98
CA MET A 53 5.14 -5.66 -14.02
C MET A 53 4.48 -6.99 -14.42
N ALA A 54 5.00 -7.66 -15.45
CA ALA A 54 4.50 -8.96 -15.88
C ALA A 54 4.66 -10.03 -14.79
N PHE A 55 5.81 -10.03 -14.11
CA PHE A 55 6.09 -10.93 -12.98
C PHE A 55 5.13 -10.68 -11.82
N MET A 56 4.94 -9.43 -11.40
CA MET A 56 4.06 -9.06 -10.29
C MET A 56 2.61 -9.45 -10.59
N LYS A 57 2.13 -9.15 -11.80
CA LYS A 57 0.78 -9.54 -12.26
C LYS A 57 0.60 -11.05 -12.26
N GLY A 58 1.57 -11.80 -12.75
CA GLY A 58 1.51 -13.27 -12.80
C GLY A 58 1.55 -13.96 -11.44
N HIS A 59 2.05 -13.30 -10.41
CA HIS A 59 2.20 -13.83 -9.04
C HIS A 59 1.25 -13.17 -8.02
N GLY A 60 0.30 -12.35 -8.48
CA GLY A 60 -0.65 -11.66 -7.59
C GLY A 60 0.03 -10.67 -6.63
N ILE A 61 1.21 -10.14 -6.98
CA ILE A 61 1.89 -9.13 -6.17
C ILE A 61 1.25 -7.76 -6.49
N PRO A 62 0.74 -7.02 -5.48
CA PRO A 62 0.14 -5.72 -5.70
C PRO A 62 1.10 -4.76 -6.43
N MET A 63 0.61 -4.11 -7.49
CA MET A 63 1.42 -3.18 -8.30
C MET A 63 1.37 -1.73 -7.78
N ASP A 64 0.61 -1.48 -6.72
CA ASP A 64 0.39 -0.13 -6.18
C ASP A 64 1.67 0.52 -5.66
N GLY A 65 2.61 -0.26 -5.14
CA GLY A 65 3.95 0.20 -4.76
C GLY A 65 4.83 0.65 -5.94
N LEU A 66 4.47 0.28 -7.17
CA LEU A 66 5.16 0.70 -8.39
C LEU A 66 4.73 2.10 -8.85
N MET A 67 3.46 2.47 -8.62
CA MET A 67 2.84 3.65 -9.25
C MET A 67 3.11 4.97 -8.52
N SER A 68 3.51 4.92 -7.26
CA SER A 68 3.91 6.10 -6.50
C SER A 68 5.06 5.76 -5.56
N GLY A 69 6.16 6.45 -5.62
CA GLY A 69 7.32 6.25 -4.72
C GLY A 69 7.01 6.49 -3.23
N ALA A 70 5.75 6.75 -2.86
CA ALA A 70 5.28 6.99 -1.51
C ALA A 70 4.14 6.01 -1.16
N THR A 71 4.13 5.50 0.07
CA THR A 71 2.98 4.76 0.63
C THR A 71 1.83 5.72 0.84
N ARG A 72 0.67 5.41 0.25
CA ARG A 72 -0.56 6.21 0.40
C ARG A 72 -1.33 5.75 1.63
N VAL A 73 -1.58 6.69 2.53
CA VAL A 73 -2.31 6.46 3.78
C VAL A 73 -3.55 7.35 3.82
N LEU A 74 -4.71 6.75 3.99
CA LEU A 74 -5.96 7.46 4.24
C LEU A 74 -6.30 7.35 5.73
N ILE A 75 -6.51 8.50 6.38
CA ILE A 75 -6.95 8.57 7.77
C ILE A 75 -8.43 8.95 7.77
N VAL A 76 -9.25 8.15 8.44
CA VAL A 76 -10.70 8.36 8.53
C VAL A 76 -11.08 8.41 10.00
N ASP A 77 -11.40 9.61 10.49
CA ASP A 77 -11.73 9.88 11.90
C ASP A 77 -12.62 11.12 11.97
N GLY A 78 -13.72 11.04 12.73
CA GLY A 78 -14.67 12.17 12.88
C GLY A 78 -14.09 13.40 13.58
N ALA A 79 -12.96 13.26 14.27
CA ALA A 79 -12.27 14.34 14.94
C ALA A 79 -11.20 14.96 14.02
N GLU A 80 -11.42 16.18 13.55
CA GLU A 80 -10.46 16.88 12.67
C GLU A 80 -9.08 17.08 13.30
N ASP A 81 -9.00 17.24 14.61
CA ASP A 81 -7.73 17.40 15.34
C ASP A 81 -6.91 16.11 15.35
N VAL A 82 -7.55 14.94 15.45
CA VAL A 82 -6.91 13.62 15.30
C VAL A 82 -6.38 13.47 13.87
N CYS A 83 -7.21 13.73 12.85
CA CYS A 83 -6.82 13.70 11.45
C CYS A 83 -5.61 14.60 11.18
N ARG A 84 -5.64 15.83 11.68
CA ARG A 84 -4.55 16.81 11.52
C ARG A 84 -3.27 16.37 12.21
N THR A 85 -3.38 15.85 13.42
CA THR A 85 -2.22 15.40 14.21
C THR A 85 -1.55 14.19 13.56
N LEU A 86 -2.31 13.17 13.19
CA LEU A 86 -1.79 11.97 12.53
C LEU A 86 -1.21 12.28 11.15
N SER A 87 -1.89 13.13 10.37
CA SER A 87 -1.40 13.54 9.05
C SER A 87 -0.05 14.26 9.16
N ARG A 88 0.10 15.16 10.14
CA ARG A 88 1.37 15.84 10.39
C ARG A 88 2.46 14.87 10.80
N VAL A 89 2.22 14.01 11.79
CA VAL A 89 3.24 13.07 12.29
C VAL A 89 3.67 12.10 11.19
N LEU A 90 2.74 11.53 10.44
CA LEU A 90 3.07 10.61 9.36
C LEU A 90 3.76 11.32 8.20
N GLY A 91 3.35 12.54 7.85
CA GLY A 91 3.99 13.31 6.77
C GLY A 91 5.40 13.80 7.12
N GLU A 92 5.66 14.16 8.39
CA GLU A 92 6.97 14.65 8.84
C GLU A 92 7.98 13.52 9.09
N GLN A 93 7.51 12.36 9.59
CA GLN A 93 8.38 11.26 10.01
C GLN A 93 8.57 10.17 8.96
N THR A 94 7.78 10.19 7.90
CA THR A 94 7.81 9.16 6.86
C THR A 94 7.74 9.80 5.47
N ASN A 95 7.96 8.99 4.43
CA ASN A 95 7.74 9.38 3.04
C ASN A 95 6.32 8.98 2.58
N TYR A 96 5.32 9.09 3.47
CA TYR A 96 3.94 8.74 3.13
C TYR A 96 3.19 9.92 2.51
N GLU A 97 2.37 9.63 1.52
CA GLU A 97 1.37 10.55 1.04
C GLU A 97 0.10 10.33 1.87
N VAL A 98 -0.29 11.32 2.64
CA VAL A 98 -1.38 11.20 3.61
C VAL A 98 -2.57 12.04 3.17
N ARG A 99 -3.76 11.45 3.17
CA ARG A 99 -5.04 12.14 3.04
C ARG A 99 -5.92 11.85 4.23
N THR A 100 -6.88 12.72 4.47
CA THR A 100 -7.81 12.62 5.61
C THR A 100 -9.25 12.73 5.16
N SER A 101 -10.14 12.08 5.87
CA SER A 101 -11.59 12.21 5.73
C SER A 101 -12.23 12.18 7.11
N THR A 102 -13.29 12.96 7.31
CA THR A 102 -13.99 13.05 8.59
C THR A 102 -15.34 12.33 8.59
N ASP A 103 -15.73 11.74 7.49
CA ASP A 103 -16.95 10.96 7.36
C ASP A 103 -16.78 9.78 6.39
N VAL A 104 -17.68 8.79 6.50
CA VAL A 104 -17.63 7.54 5.75
C VAL A 104 -17.85 7.74 4.26
N PHE A 105 -18.72 8.69 3.87
CA PHE A 105 -19.01 8.95 2.46
C PHE A 105 -17.78 9.54 1.76
N SER A 106 -17.20 10.59 2.34
CA SER A 106 -15.95 11.19 1.82
C SER A 106 -14.80 10.19 1.81
N ALA A 107 -14.72 9.30 2.81
CA ALA A 107 -13.73 8.22 2.84
C ALA A 107 -13.90 7.26 1.65
N GLY A 108 -15.13 6.90 1.30
CA GLY A 108 -15.41 6.08 0.11
C GLY A 108 -14.93 6.74 -1.18
N VAL A 109 -15.23 8.03 -1.36
CA VAL A 109 -14.76 8.82 -2.52
C VAL A 109 -13.23 8.89 -2.58
N GLU A 110 -12.58 9.09 -1.42
CA GLU A 110 -11.12 9.12 -1.35
C GLU A 110 -10.50 7.73 -1.62
N CYS A 111 -11.11 6.65 -1.16
CA CYS A 111 -10.65 5.30 -1.49
C CYS A 111 -10.59 5.07 -3.02
N GLU A 112 -11.62 5.49 -3.76
CA GLU A 112 -11.65 5.34 -5.22
C GLU A 112 -10.62 6.23 -5.93
N ARG A 113 -10.46 7.47 -5.48
CA ARG A 113 -9.59 8.46 -6.15
C ARG A 113 -8.12 8.30 -5.78
N PHE A 114 -7.87 8.10 -4.50
CA PHE A 114 -6.53 8.08 -3.92
C PHE A 114 -5.93 6.69 -3.90
N ARG A 115 -6.78 5.65 -3.86
CA ARG A 115 -6.39 4.22 -3.79
C ARG A 115 -5.33 4.00 -2.72
N PRO A 116 -5.66 4.17 -1.43
CA PRO A 116 -4.71 4.07 -0.35
C PRO A 116 -4.17 2.64 -0.24
N HIS A 117 -2.93 2.49 0.19
CA HIS A 117 -2.36 1.20 0.57
C HIS A 117 -2.75 0.82 2.00
N ILE A 118 -2.91 1.84 2.86
CA ILE A 118 -3.27 1.70 4.27
C ILE A 118 -4.41 2.68 4.56
N MET A 119 -5.43 2.22 5.27
CA MET A 119 -6.49 3.05 5.83
C MET A 119 -6.47 2.94 7.35
N LEU A 120 -6.26 4.07 8.03
CA LEU A 120 -6.46 4.20 9.47
C LEU A 120 -7.90 4.60 9.69
N PHE A 121 -8.69 3.81 10.39
CA PHE A 121 -10.13 3.97 10.45
C PHE A 121 -10.63 3.98 11.89
N ASP A 122 -11.29 5.07 12.31
CA ASP A 122 -11.97 5.13 13.61
C ASP A 122 -13.24 4.27 13.57
N VAL A 123 -13.26 3.23 14.42
CA VAL A 123 -14.40 2.30 14.51
C VAL A 123 -15.68 2.92 15.07
N HIS A 124 -15.59 4.10 15.66
CA HIS A 124 -16.73 4.83 16.21
C HIS A 124 -17.35 5.86 15.23
N LEU A 125 -16.83 5.93 14.01
CA LEU A 125 -17.34 6.84 12.98
C LEU A 125 -18.66 6.34 12.35
N GLY A 126 -19.63 5.91 13.20
CA GLY A 126 -20.94 5.38 12.81
C GLY A 126 -20.91 3.84 12.75
N ASP A 127 -21.47 3.20 13.77
CA ASP A 127 -21.36 1.76 14.02
C ASP A 127 -21.75 0.86 12.83
N GLU A 128 -22.91 1.11 12.18
CA GLU A 128 -23.36 0.35 11.01
C GLU A 128 -22.61 0.71 9.73
N GLN A 129 -22.22 1.96 9.57
CA GLN A 129 -21.52 2.47 8.39
C GLN A 129 -20.07 2.01 8.34
N SER A 130 -19.44 1.81 9.50
CA SER A 130 -18.06 1.32 9.61
C SER A 130 -17.91 -0.10 9.08
N ALA A 131 -18.85 -0.98 9.40
CA ALA A 131 -18.88 -2.33 8.85
C ALA A 131 -19.14 -2.33 7.34
N ALA A 132 -20.05 -1.48 6.87
CA ALA A 132 -20.40 -1.37 5.45
C ALA A 132 -19.21 -0.93 4.58
N ILE A 133 -18.42 0.06 5.00
CA ILE A 133 -17.24 0.50 4.24
C ILE A 133 -16.17 -0.58 4.18
N CYS A 134 -15.94 -1.32 5.28
CA CYS A 134 -15.00 -2.42 5.30
C CYS A 134 -15.43 -3.55 4.35
N GLN A 135 -16.72 -3.92 4.36
CA GLN A 135 -17.26 -4.92 3.44
C GLN A 135 -17.16 -4.47 1.99
N TRP A 136 -17.48 -3.21 1.70
CA TRP A 136 -17.36 -2.65 0.36
C TRP A 136 -15.91 -2.68 -0.14
N ILE A 137 -14.92 -2.27 0.67
CA ILE A 137 -13.51 -2.36 0.32
C ILE A 137 -13.09 -3.81 0.03
N ARG A 138 -13.53 -4.78 0.84
CA ARG A 138 -13.21 -6.20 0.66
C ARG A 138 -13.89 -6.83 -0.55
N SER A 139 -15.05 -6.31 -0.98
CA SER A 139 -15.77 -6.78 -2.17
C SER A 139 -15.27 -6.15 -3.47
N SER A 140 -14.50 -5.06 -3.41
CA SER A 140 -13.94 -4.40 -4.58
C SER A 140 -12.64 -5.08 -5.03
N ASP A 141 -12.58 -5.54 -6.27
CA ASP A 141 -11.38 -6.14 -6.86
C ASP A 141 -10.16 -5.20 -6.83
N GLU A 142 -10.42 -3.88 -6.85
CA GLU A 142 -9.38 -2.86 -6.87
C GLU A 142 -8.90 -2.44 -5.48
N LEU A 143 -9.76 -2.56 -4.46
CA LEU A 143 -9.50 -2.08 -3.10
C LEU A 143 -9.25 -3.20 -2.08
N GLN A 144 -9.52 -4.47 -2.42
CA GLN A 144 -9.35 -5.60 -1.50
C GLN A 144 -7.93 -5.71 -0.90
N GLY A 145 -6.91 -5.16 -1.57
CA GLY A 145 -5.53 -5.11 -1.09
C GLY A 145 -5.25 -4.03 -0.03
N VAL A 146 -6.21 -3.11 0.23
CA VAL A 146 -6.06 -2.05 1.23
C VAL A 146 -5.95 -2.66 2.62
N LYS A 147 -4.90 -2.31 3.35
CA LYS A 147 -4.73 -2.69 4.76
C LYS A 147 -5.52 -1.74 5.64
N ILE A 148 -6.58 -2.23 6.29
CA ILE A 148 -7.38 -1.45 7.22
C ILE A 148 -6.83 -1.66 8.62
N ILE A 149 -6.47 -0.57 9.30
CA ILE A 149 -6.05 -0.53 10.70
C ILE A 149 -7.13 0.20 11.47
N ALA A 150 -7.84 -0.54 12.32
CA ALA A 150 -8.85 0.01 13.19
C ALA A 150 -8.20 0.88 14.28
N MET A 151 -8.74 2.08 14.48
CA MET A 151 -8.37 2.99 15.55
C MET A 151 -9.55 3.15 16.50
N SER A 152 -9.28 3.31 17.79
CA SER A 152 -10.28 3.66 18.78
C SER A 152 -9.64 4.23 20.03
N SER A 153 -10.31 5.18 20.66
CA SER A 153 -9.94 5.67 22.00
C SER A 153 -10.33 4.68 23.10
N ARG A 154 -11.27 3.77 22.82
CA ARG A 154 -11.77 2.75 23.78
C ARG A 154 -12.26 1.53 22.98
N LEU A 155 -11.44 0.49 22.87
CA LEU A 155 -11.87 -0.81 22.38
C LEU A 155 -12.28 -1.70 23.55
N THR A 156 -13.46 -2.30 23.46
CA THR A 156 -13.86 -3.41 24.34
C THR A 156 -13.37 -4.74 23.76
N ASP A 157 -13.14 -5.75 24.61
CA ASP A 157 -12.71 -7.07 24.14
C ASP A 157 -13.66 -7.70 23.12
N GLY A 158 -14.97 -7.40 23.23
CA GLY A 158 -15.97 -7.85 22.27
C GLY A 158 -15.84 -7.20 20.89
N GLN A 159 -15.45 -5.94 20.82
CA GLN A 159 -15.20 -5.21 19.56
C GLN A 159 -13.92 -5.69 18.89
N VAL A 160 -12.88 -5.99 19.66
CA VAL A 160 -11.64 -6.59 19.13
C VAL A 160 -11.93 -7.94 18.46
N ALA A 161 -12.78 -8.78 19.08
CA ALA A 161 -13.14 -10.08 18.52
C ALA A 161 -13.97 -10.01 17.23
N GLN A 162 -14.68 -8.90 16.98
CA GLN A 162 -15.45 -8.68 15.74
C GLN A 162 -14.59 -8.14 14.58
N LEU A 163 -13.41 -7.60 14.88
CA LEU A 163 -12.50 -7.01 13.89
C LEU A 163 -11.39 -7.99 13.44
N ALA A 164 -11.27 -9.12 14.10
CA ALA A 164 -10.32 -10.19 13.80
C ALA A 164 -10.88 -11.18 12.78
#